data_caeef540c5c8b44642fe8cd5725f8142
#
_entry.id   caeef540c5c8b44642fe8cd5725f8142
#
_cell.length_a   1.000
_cell.length_b   1.000
_cell.length_c   1.000
_cell.angle_alpha   90.00
_cell.angle_beta   90.00
_cell.angle_gamma   90.00
#
_symmetry.space_group_name_H-M   'P 1'
#
loop_
_entity.id
_entity.type
_entity.pdbx_description
1 polymer ?
#
loop_
_entity_poly.entity_id
_entity_poly.type
_entity_poly.pdbx_seq_one_letter_code
_entity_poly.pdbx_strand_id
1 'polypeptide(L)'
;QDGKWATILETQEKKHQLDDISAVWYRRAYNIGQGLREELDEKFYGAAMGEIRNTLFGFLESVDVYSLGKPSVYRRLDSKEEQLKIADKIGLKIPETCLTNNPEEAKQFIIKHQNVVAKMQTGFAIYEDGVESVVFTNVVNEDKLEELDTLLYCPMQFQKKIEKKKELRVTVV
;
A
#
# COMPACT_ATOMS: atom_id res chain seq x y z
N GLN A 1 28.81 5.52 -22.86
CA GLN A 1 29.57 5.14 -24.03
C GLN A 1 28.70 5.43 -25.25
N ASP A 2 29.20 6.19 -26.21
CA ASP A 2 28.53 6.57 -27.46
C ASP A 2 27.14 7.23 -27.36
N GLY A 3 26.85 7.92 -26.24
CA GLY A 3 25.57 8.60 -26.01
C GLY A 3 24.35 7.68 -25.88
N LYS A 4 24.57 6.37 -25.77
CA LYS A 4 23.49 5.40 -25.55
C LYS A 4 23.28 5.17 -24.06
N TRP A 5 22.01 5.13 -23.66
CA TRP A 5 21.60 4.74 -22.32
C TRP A 5 21.92 3.27 -22.11
N ALA A 6 22.59 2.93 -21.01
CA ALA A 6 22.84 1.54 -20.63
C ALA A 6 22.45 1.32 -19.16
N THR A 7 21.73 0.24 -18.91
CA THR A 7 21.34 -0.16 -17.56
C THR A 7 21.93 -1.53 -17.27
N ILE A 8 22.58 -1.65 -16.12
CA ILE A 8 23.17 -2.90 -15.64
C ILE A 8 22.53 -3.21 -14.29
N LEU A 9 21.98 -4.40 -14.16
CA LEU A 9 21.54 -4.96 -12.89
C LEU A 9 22.64 -5.87 -12.34
N GLU A 10 23.21 -5.49 -11.22
CA GLU A 10 24.24 -6.27 -10.53
C GLU A 10 23.65 -6.98 -9.32
N THR A 11 23.82 -8.28 -9.26
CA THR A 11 23.50 -9.12 -8.12
C THR A 11 24.81 -9.61 -7.48
N GLN A 12 24.73 -10.25 -6.32
CA GLN A 12 25.91 -10.84 -5.68
C GLN A 12 26.63 -11.87 -6.58
N GLU A 13 25.91 -12.51 -7.49
CA GLU A 13 26.43 -13.60 -8.31
C GLU A 13 26.81 -13.17 -9.72
N LYS A 14 26.09 -12.19 -10.29
CA LYS A 14 26.20 -11.87 -11.72
C LYS A 14 25.77 -10.44 -12.05
N LYS A 15 26.37 -9.91 -13.13
CA LYS A 15 25.92 -8.70 -13.80
C LYS A 15 25.05 -9.08 -15.00
N HIS A 16 23.89 -8.44 -15.10
CA HIS A 16 22.96 -8.61 -16.20
C HIS A 16 22.84 -7.29 -16.95
N GLN A 17 22.92 -7.32 -18.25
CA GLN A 17 22.55 -6.20 -19.10
C GLN A 17 21.02 -6.19 -19.29
N LEU A 18 20.46 -5.04 -19.58
CA LEU A 18 19.03 -4.93 -19.82
C LEU A 18 18.56 -5.85 -20.95
N ASP A 19 19.36 -5.98 -21.99
CA ASP A 19 19.08 -6.83 -23.18
C ASP A 19 19.07 -8.35 -22.85
N ASP A 20 19.61 -8.74 -21.71
CA ASP A 20 19.57 -10.14 -21.23
C ASP A 20 18.21 -10.48 -20.56
N ILE A 21 17.38 -9.47 -20.29
CA ILE A 21 16.11 -9.63 -19.55
C ILE A 21 14.99 -9.83 -20.57
N SER A 22 14.34 -10.98 -20.55
CA SER A 22 13.19 -11.29 -21.41
C SER A 22 11.83 -11.08 -20.76
N ALA A 23 11.78 -11.10 -19.42
CA ALA A 23 10.56 -10.88 -18.66
C ALA A 23 10.84 -10.37 -17.26
N VAL A 24 9.88 -9.63 -16.70
CA VAL A 24 9.90 -9.16 -15.32
C VAL A 24 8.64 -9.60 -14.59
N TRP A 25 8.81 -10.21 -13.44
CA TRP A 25 7.73 -10.44 -12.51
C TRP A 25 7.92 -9.62 -11.24
N TYR A 26 7.18 -8.53 -11.13
CA TYR A 26 7.14 -7.74 -9.90
C TYR A 26 6.06 -8.30 -8.97
N ARG A 27 6.50 -8.93 -7.88
CA ARG A 27 5.61 -9.49 -6.85
C ARG A 27 6.01 -9.00 -5.48
N ARG A 28 5.68 -7.81 -5.08
CA ARG A 28 5.98 -7.24 -3.76
C ARG A 28 7.49 -7.28 -3.40
N ALA A 29 8.05 -6.12 -3.21
CA ALA A 29 9.44 -5.96 -2.80
C ALA A 29 9.48 -5.49 -1.33
N TYR A 30 9.32 -6.40 -0.40
CA TYR A 30 9.33 -6.08 1.03
C TYR A 30 10.71 -5.72 1.56
N ASN A 31 11.75 -6.29 0.99
CA ASN A 31 13.11 -6.18 1.49
C ASN A 31 13.94 -5.08 0.81
N ILE A 32 13.30 -4.13 0.13
CA ILE A 32 14.02 -2.98 -0.42
C ILE A 32 14.68 -2.23 0.73
N GLY A 33 16.00 -2.05 0.66
CA GLY A 33 16.78 -1.38 1.69
C GLY A 33 17.03 -2.22 2.96
N GLN A 34 16.88 -3.54 2.88
CA GLN A 34 17.26 -4.42 4.00
C GLN A 34 18.72 -4.19 4.38
N GLY A 35 18.99 -4.06 5.66
CA GLY A 35 20.33 -3.75 6.20
C GLY A 35 20.71 -2.27 6.16
N LEU A 36 19.95 -1.42 5.48
CA LEU A 36 20.29 -0.02 5.32
C LEU A 36 20.19 0.77 6.63
N ARG A 37 19.30 0.34 7.53
CA ARG A 37 19.08 1.02 8.80
C ARG A 37 20.23 0.83 9.78
N GLU A 38 20.93 -0.28 9.66
CA GLU A 38 22.11 -0.62 10.46
C GLU A 38 23.38 0.13 9.98
N GLU A 39 23.40 0.54 8.71
CA GLU A 39 24.56 1.15 8.06
C GLU A 39 24.45 2.68 7.98
N LEU A 40 23.25 3.25 8.08
CA LEU A 40 23.04 4.68 7.92
C LEU A 40 22.54 5.35 9.20
N ASP A 41 22.99 6.59 9.40
CA ASP A 41 22.40 7.50 10.37
C ASP A 41 20.89 7.71 10.04
N GLU A 42 20.03 7.63 11.02
CA GLU A 42 18.57 7.72 10.87
C GLU A 42 18.12 8.95 10.06
N LYS A 43 18.83 10.08 10.19
CA LYS A 43 18.52 11.31 9.45
C LYS A 43 18.65 11.15 7.92
N PHE A 44 19.44 10.20 7.43
CA PHE A 44 19.65 9.95 6.00
C PHE A 44 18.80 8.78 5.48
N TYR A 45 18.29 7.92 6.37
CA TYR A 45 17.58 6.72 5.99
C TYR A 45 16.40 6.98 5.05
N GLY A 46 15.55 7.96 5.39
CA GLY A 46 14.37 8.31 4.58
C GLY A 46 14.74 8.76 3.17
N ALA A 47 15.76 9.60 3.04
CA ALA A 47 16.26 10.08 1.75
C ALA A 47 16.84 8.92 0.92
N ALA A 48 17.71 8.10 1.49
CA ALA A 48 18.30 6.96 0.82
C ALA A 48 17.25 5.94 0.35
N MET A 49 16.27 5.63 1.19
CA MET A 49 15.15 4.77 0.82
C MET A 49 14.29 5.35 -0.31
N GLY A 50 14.11 6.67 -0.34
CA GLY A 50 13.45 7.38 -1.43
C GLY A 50 14.18 7.18 -2.76
N GLU A 51 15.49 7.41 -2.79
CA GLU A 51 16.33 7.27 -3.97
C GLU A 51 16.38 5.81 -4.47
N ILE A 52 16.55 4.85 -3.58
CA ILE A 52 16.55 3.42 -3.92
C ILE A 52 15.22 3.01 -4.56
N ARG A 53 14.10 3.41 -3.96
CA ARG A 53 12.76 3.09 -4.49
C ARG A 53 12.51 3.75 -5.84
N ASN A 54 12.83 5.03 -5.98
CA ASN A 54 12.66 5.75 -7.23
C ASN A 54 13.50 5.15 -8.35
N THR A 55 14.76 4.81 -8.07
CA THR A 55 15.66 4.18 -9.03
C THR A 55 15.14 2.80 -9.45
N LEU A 56 14.80 1.93 -8.49
CA LEU A 56 14.32 0.59 -8.78
C LEU A 56 12.97 0.62 -9.52
N PHE A 57 12.03 1.42 -9.07
CA PHE A 57 10.71 1.49 -9.69
C PHE A 57 10.76 2.17 -11.06
N GLY A 58 11.59 3.21 -11.22
CA GLY A 58 11.84 3.82 -12.52
C GLY A 58 12.44 2.83 -13.51
N PHE A 59 13.40 2.02 -13.08
CA PHE A 59 13.93 0.92 -13.88
C PHE A 59 12.83 -0.06 -14.29
N LEU A 60 12.06 -0.60 -13.35
CA LEU A 60 10.99 -1.57 -13.64
C LEU A 60 9.89 -1.02 -14.55
N GLU A 61 9.60 0.28 -14.49
CA GLU A 61 8.64 0.92 -15.41
C GLU A 61 9.22 1.11 -16.81
N SER A 62 10.53 1.37 -16.94
CA SER A 62 11.20 1.68 -18.21
C SER A 62 11.52 0.44 -19.06
N VAL A 63 11.54 -0.74 -18.45
CA VAL A 63 11.86 -1.98 -19.16
C VAL A 63 10.76 -2.35 -20.14
N ASP A 64 11.09 -2.43 -21.43
CA ASP A 64 10.16 -2.79 -22.51
C ASP A 64 10.20 -4.29 -22.82
N VAL A 65 9.84 -5.09 -21.82
CA VAL A 65 9.72 -6.55 -21.92
C VAL A 65 8.39 -7.01 -21.33
N TYR A 66 8.05 -8.26 -21.54
CA TYR A 66 6.88 -8.82 -20.86
C TYR A 66 6.96 -8.62 -19.36
N SER A 67 5.97 -7.96 -18.77
CA SER A 67 5.94 -7.64 -17.34
C SER A 67 4.65 -8.16 -16.70
N LEU A 68 4.80 -9.08 -15.75
CA LEU A 68 3.71 -9.49 -14.89
C LEU A 68 3.68 -8.58 -13.66
N GLY A 69 2.83 -7.56 -13.73
CA GLY A 69 2.71 -6.52 -12.71
C GLY A 69 3.84 -5.49 -12.77
N LYS A 70 3.50 -4.24 -13.05
CA LYS A 70 4.41 -3.09 -12.90
C LYS A 70 4.14 -2.40 -11.54
N PRO A 71 5.12 -1.73 -10.94
CA PRO A 71 4.93 -1.01 -9.67
C PRO A 71 3.77 -0.02 -9.70
N SER A 72 3.57 0.69 -10.82
CA SER A 72 2.45 1.62 -11.02
C SER A 72 1.09 0.93 -11.00
N VAL A 73 1.00 -0.26 -11.60
CA VAL A 73 -0.23 -1.07 -11.59
C VAL A 73 -0.59 -1.50 -10.18
N TYR A 74 0.40 -2.01 -9.41
CA TYR A 74 0.16 -2.39 -8.02
C TYR A 74 -0.28 -1.21 -7.16
N ARG A 75 0.40 -0.05 -7.30
CA ARG A 75 0.03 1.16 -6.57
C ARG A 75 -1.42 1.58 -6.85
N ARG A 76 -1.84 1.51 -8.10
CA ARG A 76 -3.22 1.81 -8.49
C ARG A 76 -4.20 0.80 -7.93
N LEU A 77 -3.88 -0.50 -8.00
CA LEU A 77 -4.75 -1.57 -7.50
C LEU A 77 -4.84 -1.60 -5.96
N ASP A 78 -3.84 -1.10 -5.26
CA ASP A 78 -3.86 -0.98 -3.80
C ASP A 78 -4.71 0.21 -3.31
N SER A 79 -5.06 1.16 -4.19
CA SER A 79 -5.96 2.26 -3.84
C SER A 79 -7.38 1.76 -3.55
N LYS A 80 -7.81 1.92 -2.30
CA LYS A 80 -9.16 1.51 -1.86
C LYS A 80 -10.26 2.31 -2.55
N GLU A 81 -10.00 3.58 -2.84
CA GLU A 81 -10.94 4.44 -3.56
C GLU A 81 -11.12 3.97 -5.01
N GLU A 82 -10.01 3.64 -5.70
CA GLU A 82 -10.08 3.12 -7.06
C GLU A 82 -10.81 1.76 -7.10
N GLN A 83 -10.54 0.90 -6.12
CA GLN A 83 -11.25 -0.39 -5.98
C GLN A 83 -12.76 -0.18 -5.80
N LEU A 84 -13.18 0.74 -4.93
CA LEU A 84 -14.59 1.03 -4.72
C LEU A 84 -15.25 1.62 -5.97
N LYS A 85 -14.60 2.55 -6.66
CA LYS A 85 -15.09 3.11 -7.93
C LYS A 85 -15.27 2.05 -9.01
N ILE A 86 -14.29 1.14 -9.13
CA ILE A 86 -14.38 0.02 -10.10
C ILE A 86 -15.53 -0.91 -9.71
N ALA A 87 -15.63 -1.28 -8.45
CA ALA A 87 -16.69 -2.15 -7.96
C ALA A 87 -18.09 -1.58 -8.24
N ASP A 88 -18.30 -0.30 -7.94
CA ASP A 88 -19.55 0.40 -8.24
C ASP A 88 -19.84 0.43 -9.74
N LYS A 89 -18.85 0.79 -10.56
CA LYS A 89 -18.97 0.87 -12.03
C LYS A 89 -19.41 -0.46 -12.66
N ILE A 90 -18.97 -1.59 -12.11
CA ILE A 90 -19.36 -2.93 -12.59
C ILE A 90 -20.60 -3.50 -11.89
N GLY A 91 -21.30 -2.68 -11.09
CA GLY A 91 -22.57 -3.03 -10.45
C GLY A 91 -22.44 -3.89 -9.19
N LEU A 92 -21.26 -3.99 -8.58
CA LEU A 92 -21.13 -4.65 -7.27
C LEU A 92 -21.70 -3.75 -6.17
N LYS A 93 -22.40 -4.37 -5.22
CA LYS A 93 -22.86 -3.65 -4.03
C LYS A 93 -21.67 -3.37 -3.12
N ILE A 94 -21.38 -2.10 -2.92
CA ILE A 94 -20.35 -1.64 -2.00
C ILE A 94 -20.99 -1.18 -0.68
N PRO A 95 -20.34 -1.39 0.47
CA PRO A 95 -20.84 -0.84 1.73
C PRO A 95 -20.66 0.68 1.76
N GLU A 96 -21.55 1.36 2.48
CA GLU A 96 -21.39 2.79 2.73
C GLU A 96 -20.02 3.07 3.34
N THR A 97 -19.33 4.05 2.79
CA THR A 97 -17.91 4.32 3.08
C THR A 97 -17.70 5.82 3.24
N CYS A 98 -16.92 6.19 4.24
CA CYS A 98 -16.43 7.54 4.50
C CYS A 98 -14.90 7.48 4.60
N LEU A 99 -14.21 8.25 3.78
CA LEU A 99 -12.77 8.48 3.90
C LEU A 99 -12.54 9.91 4.33
N THR A 100 -12.02 10.11 5.52
CA THR A 100 -11.88 11.45 6.07
C THR A 100 -10.73 11.55 7.07
N ASN A 101 -10.20 12.76 7.22
CA ASN A 101 -9.36 13.17 8.33
C ASN A 101 -10.09 14.16 9.26
N ASN A 102 -11.40 14.34 9.07
CA ASN A 102 -12.21 15.19 9.92
C ASN A 102 -12.90 14.36 11.02
N PRO A 103 -12.57 14.57 12.30
CA PRO A 103 -13.14 13.82 13.41
C PRO A 103 -14.67 13.90 13.48
N GLU A 104 -15.25 15.06 13.16
CA GLU A 104 -16.69 15.25 13.25
C GLU A 104 -17.44 14.48 12.16
N GLU A 105 -16.91 14.43 10.92
CA GLU A 105 -17.48 13.60 9.85
C GLU A 105 -17.41 12.12 10.19
N ALA A 106 -16.29 11.67 10.74
CA ALA A 106 -16.13 10.29 11.19
C ALA A 106 -17.13 9.93 12.30
N LYS A 107 -17.28 10.82 13.29
CA LYS A 107 -18.25 10.67 14.38
C LYS A 107 -19.68 10.54 13.87
N GLN A 108 -20.10 11.44 12.98
CA GLN A 108 -21.42 11.40 12.36
C GLN A 108 -21.65 10.07 11.60
N PHE A 109 -20.65 9.62 10.87
CA PHE A 109 -20.72 8.34 10.16
C PHE A 109 -20.85 7.16 11.11
N ILE A 110 -20.09 7.12 12.20
CA ILE A 110 -20.14 6.04 13.20
C ILE A 110 -21.51 6.01 13.91
N ILE A 111 -22.01 7.15 14.36
CA ILE A 111 -23.32 7.25 15.01
C ILE A 111 -24.45 6.81 14.06
N LYS A 112 -24.40 7.26 12.81
CA LYS A 112 -25.40 6.91 11.79
C LYS A 112 -25.49 5.40 11.53
N HIS A 113 -24.35 4.71 11.49
CA HIS A 113 -24.29 3.33 11.06
C HIS A 113 -24.14 2.31 12.20
N GLN A 114 -23.77 2.75 13.41
CA GLN A 114 -23.59 1.97 14.65
C GLN A 114 -22.57 0.82 14.58
N ASN A 115 -22.58 0.06 13.48
CA ASN A 115 -21.65 -1.02 13.19
C ASN A 115 -20.68 -0.59 12.08
N VAL A 116 -19.55 -0.05 12.46
CA VAL A 116 -18.54 0.51 11.56
C VAL A 116 -17.21 -0.20 11.74
N VAL A 117 -16.46 -0.36 10.67
CA VAL A 117 -15.07 -0.80 10.69
C VAL A 117 -14.17 0.33 10.19
N ALA A 118 -13.05 0.52 10.88
CA ALA A 118 -11.98 1.41 10.46
C ALA A 118 -10.90 0.62 9.73
N LYS A 119 -10.43 1.15 8.62
CA LYS A 119 -9.41 0.54 7.76
C LYS A 119 -8.31 1.55 7.45
N MET A 120 -7.08 1.13 7.59
CA MET A 120 -5.94 1.91 7.10
C MET A 120 -5.90 1.91 5.58
N GLN A 121 -5.39 2.98 4.97
CA GLN A 121 -5.24 3.07 3.51
C GLN A 121 -4.15 2.12 3.00
N THR A 122 -3.08 1.98 3.77
CA THR A 122 -1.98 1.05 3.49
C THR A 122 -1.83 0.07 4.63
N GLY A 123 -1.40 -1.15 4.34
CA GLY A 123 -0.95 -2.06 5.38
C GLY A 123 0.40 -1.58 5.92
N PHE A 124 0.51 -1.40 7.22
CA PHE A 124 1.77 -1.10 7.88
C PHE A 124 1.88 -1.86 9.20
N ALA A 125 3.09 -2.00 9.66
CA ALA A 125 3.39 -2.53 10.97
C ALA A 125 3.93 -1.40 11.86
N ILE A 126 3.59 -1.46 13.13
CA ILE A 126 4.17 -0.63 14.18
C ILE A 126 5.22 -1.48 14.88
N TYR A 127 6.39 -0.92 15.04
CA TYR A 127 7.47 -1.55 15.80
C TYR A 127 7.59 -0.86 17.15
N GLU A 128 7.37 -1.62 18.22
CA GLU A 128 7.46 -1.14 19.59
C GLU A 128 8.29 -2.15 20.38
N ASP A 129 9.39 -1.72 20.99
CA ASP A 129 10.34 -2.56 21.74
C ASP A 129 10.83 -3.81 20.96
N GLY A 130 11.01 -3.68 19.65
CA GLY A 130 11.44 -4.78 18.77
C GLY A 130 10.33 -5.76 18.41
N VAL A 131 9.09 -5.51 18.81
CA VAL A 131 7.91 -6.32 18.47
C VAL A 131 7.17 -5.68 17.29
N GLU A 132 6.93 -6.46 16.25
CA GLU A 132 6.13 -6.04 15.10
C GLU A 132 4.64 -6.26 15.38
N SER A 133 3.87 -5.18 15.37
CA SER A 133 2.42 -5.21 15.49
C SER A 133 1.77 -4.74 14.19
N VAL A 134 1.01 -5.64 13.54
CA VAL A 134 0.29 -5.30 12.30
C VAL A 134 -1.06 -4.70 12.64
N VAL A 135 -1.34 -3.55 12.06
CA VAL A 135 -2.64 -2.88 12.25
C VAL A 135 -3.66 -3.48 11.29
N PHE A 136 -4.67 -4.13 11.87
CA PHE A 136 -5.78 -4.73 11.13
C PHE A 136 -6.99 -3.81 11.06
N THR A 137 -8.00 -4.27 10.29
CA THR A 137 -9.34 -3.66 10.31
C THR A 137 -9.97 -3.85 11.69
N ASN A 138 -10.34 -2.76 12.34
CA ASN A 138 -10.94 -2.75 13.67
C ASN A 138 -12.41 -2.33 13.61
N VAL A 139 -13.23 -2.92 14.47
CA VAL A 139 -14.59 -2.43 14.73
C VAL A 139 -14.50 -1.17 15.58
N VAL A 140 -15.20 -0.14 15.16
CA VAL A 140 -15.27 1.14 15.87
C VAL A 140 -16.71 1.37 16.30
N ASN A 141 -16.92 1.51 17.59
CA ASN A 141 -18.20 1.80 18.21
C ASN A 141 -18.15 3.18 18.88
N GLU A 142 -19.26 3.59 19.46
CA GLU A 142 -19.38 4.91 20.12
C GLU A 142 -18.42 5.11 21.29
N ASP A 143 -17.94 4.05 21.92
CA ASP A 143 -16.95 4.09 23.01
C ASP A 143 -15.56 4.61 22.57
N LYS A 144 -15.30 4.65 21.24
CA LYS A 144 -14.04 5.13 20.67
C LYS A 144 -14.12 6.52 20.04
N LEU A 145 -15.20 7.24 20.23
CA LEU A 145 -15.38 8.56 19.63
C LEU A 145 -14.38 9.61 20.12
N GLU A 146 -13.86 9.47 21.34
CA GLU A 146 -12.86 10.37 21.91
C GLU A 146 -11.48 10.21 21.25
N GLU A 147 -11.19 9.04 20.65
CA GLU A 147 -9.94 8.77 19.97
C GLU A 147 -9.87 9.40 18.57
N LEU A 148 -11.00 9.88 18.04
CA LEU A 148 -11.10 10.38 16.65
C LEU A 148 -10.32 11.67 16.40
N ASP A 149 -9.95 12.43 17.42
CA ASP A 149 -9.15 13.64 17.26
C ASP A 149 -7.80 13.38 16.59
N THR A 150 -7.28 12.15 16.71
CA THR A 150 -6.05 11.72 16.05
C THR A 150 -6.17 11.66 14.52
N LEU A 151 -7.41 11.64 13.97
CA LEU A 151 -7.66 11.67 12.51
C LEU A 151 -7.11 12.92 11.85
N LEU A 152 -6.98 14.04 12.58
CA LEU A 152 -6.38 15.26 12.05
C LEU A 152 -4.97 15.04 11.47
N TYR A 153 -4.25 14.03 11.97
CA TYR A 153 -2.89 13.69 11.54
C TYR A 153 -2.84 12.64 10.43
N CYS A 154 -3.89 11.83 10.27
CA CYS A 154 -3.88 10.72 9.33
C CYS A 154 -5.31 10.36 8.87
N PRO A 155 -5.62 10.47 7.56
CA PRO A 155 -6.92 10.08 7.06
C PRO A 155 -7.15 8.58 7.24
N MET A 156 -8.41 8.22 7.57
CA MET A 156 -8.81 6.83 7.75
C MET A 156 -10.11 6.54 7.00
N GLN A 157 -10.27 5.31 6.54
CA GLN A 157 -11.50 4.85 5.92
C GLN A 157 -12.41 4.18 6.96
N PHE A 158 -13.61 4.73 7.09
CA PHE A 158 -14.71 4.14 7.85
C PHE A 158 -15.69 3.48 6.89
N GLN A 159 -16.14 2.30 7.23
CA GLN A 159 -17.04 1.56 6.37
C GLN A 159 -18.09 0.83 7.20
N LYS A 160 -19.35 0.88 6.77
CA LYS A 160 -20.42 0.10 7.40
C LYS A 160 -20.05 -1.36 7.40
N LYS A 161 -20.06 -1.99 8.56
CA LYS A 161 -19.75 -3.41 8.73
C LYS A 161 -20.83 -4.26 8.05
N ILE A 162 -20.38 -5.21 7.24
CA ILE A 162 -21.28 -6.18 6.61
C ILE A 162 -21.39 -7.41 7.49
N GLU A 163 -22.62 -7.82 7.79
CA GLU A 163 -22.89 -9.13 8.42
C GLU A 163 -22.62 -10.23 7.39
N LYS A 164 -21.48 -10.91 7.57
CA LYS A 164 -21.01 -11.93 6.62
C LYS A 164 -21.72 -13.24 6.83
N LYS A 165 -22.47 -13.71 5.81
CA LYS A 165 -22.94 -15.09 5.75
C LYS A 165 -21.86 -16.04 5.22
N LYS A 166 -21.04 -15.56 4.28
CA LYS A 166 -19.96 -16.29 3.64
C LYS A 166 -18.87 -15.31 3.20
N GLU A 167 -17.65 -15.73 3.32
CA GLU A 167 -16.49 -14.99 2.81
C GLU A 167 -15.79 -15.83 1.75
N LEU A 168 -15.47 -15.22 0.62
CA LEU A 168 -14.78 -15.87 -0.49
C LEU A 168 -13.50 -15.10 -0.80
N ARG A 169 -12.42 -15.83 -1.02
CA ARG A 169 -11.22 -15.31 -1.64
C ARG A 169 -11.20 -15.79 -3.08
N VAL A 170 -11.32 -14.86 -4.02
CA VAL A 170 -11.32 -15.15 -5.45
C VAL A 170 -9.96 -14.75 -6.02
N THR A 171 -9.30 -15.66 -6.70
CA THR A 171 -8.08 -15.40 -7.47
C THR A 171 -8.43 -15.53 -8.95
N VAL A 172 -8.09 -14.51 -9.72
CA VAL A 172 -8.24 -14.52 -11.18
C VAL A 172 -6.84 -14.63 -11.77
N VAL A 173 -6.65 -15.57 -12.71
CA VAL A 173 -5.38 -15.84 -13.41
C VAL A 173 -5.55 -15.55 -14.89
#